data_8f57adbe24e199253dd903d8615de3b7
#
_entry.id   8f57adbe24e199253dd903d8615de3b7
#
_cell.length_a   1.000
_cell.length_b   1.000
_cell.length_c   1.000
_cell.angle_alpha   90.00
_cell.angle_beta   90.00
_cell.angle_gamma   90.00
#
_symmetry.space_group_name_H-M   'P 1'
#
loop_
_entity.id
_entity.type
_entity.pdbx_description
1 polymer ?
#
loop_
_entity_poly.entity_id
_entity_poly.type
_entity_poly.pdbx_seq_one_letter_code
_entity_poly.pdbx_strand_id
1 'polypeptide(L)'
;PNGCGKTNIVDAIRWVLGEQKTKRLRSSKMEDVIFNGASNVKPLGLCEVYLTIENNKGLLPVEYSEVEIGRRLYRSGESEYFINRNNCRLKDISNLFVDTGLTSDAYSVIELNMIEQILSDKDDSRRQMFEEAAGVNKYKAKRRSAMKKFDLNSRDLERIDDIIVEIEIQVKALDLQLKRFKRHEKLTNELKELELDLASARINDLNNIISPLEEMLKKKNNL
;
A
#
# COMPACT_ATOMS: atom_id res chain seq x y z
N PRO A 1 -33.63 10.29 36.09
CA PRO A 1 -32.75 10.98 37.03
C PRO A 1 -31.32 11.09 36.49
N ASN A 2 -30.49 11.95 37.05
CA ASN A 2 -29.07 12.02 36.74
C ASN A 2 -28.35 10.76 37.31
N GLY A 3 -27.34 10.28 36.67
CA GLY A 3 -26.58 9.09 37.11
C GLY A 3 -27.13 7.72 36.69
N CYS A 4 -28.29 7.63 36.02
CA CYS A 4 -28.89 6.36 35.59
C CYS A 4 -28.39 5.83 34.23
N GLY A 5 -27.24 6.28 33.72
CA GLY A 5 -26.63 5.74 32.53
C GLY A 5 -27.16 6.20 31.17
N LYS A 6 -28.03 7.24 31.12
CA LYS A 6 -28.62 7.74 29.85
C LYS A 6 -27.54 8.05 28.79
N THR A 7 -26.49 8.73 29.21
CA THR A 7 -25.40 9.12 28.31
C THR A 7 -24.58 7.91 27.86
N ASN A 8 -24.49 6.86 28.68
CA ASN A 8 -23.79 5.63 28.29
C ASN A 8 -24.51 4.91 27.14
N ILE A 9 -25.83 4.98 27.06
CA ILE A 9 -26.60 4.43 25.92
C ILE A 9 -26.27 5.20 24.64
N VAL A 10 -26.21 6.53 24.72
CA VAL A 10 -25.81 7.37 23.57
C VAL A 10 -24.40 7.07 23.12
N ASP A 11 -23.46 6.93 24.05
CA ASP A 11 -22.09 6.58 23.77
C ASP A 11 -21.98 5.18 23.14
N ALA A 12 -22.78 4.20 23.60
CA ALA A 12 -22.82 2.86 23.03
C ALA A 12 -23.32 2.87 21.57
N ILE A 13 -24.37 3.66 21.26
CA ILE A 13 -24.85 3.82 19.88
C ILE A 13 -23.77 4.44 18.99
N ARG A 14 -23.10 5.49 19.43
CA ARG A 14 -21.99 6.09 18.69
C ARG A 14 -20.83 5.13 18.49
N TRP A 15 -20.50 4.39 19.53
CA TRP A 15 -19.41 3.46 19.53
C TRP A 15 -19.62 2.33 18.51
N VAL A 16 -20.83 1.76 18.43
CA VAL A 16 -21.15 0.71 17.47
C VAL A 16 -21.22 1.25 16.03
N LEU A 17 -21.65 2.50 15.83
CA LEU A 17 -21.65 3.19 14.54
C LEU A 17 -20.23 3.57 14.04
N GLY A 18 -19.18 3.30 14.84
CA GLY A 18 -17.80 3.42 14.40
C GLY A 18 -17.02 4.57 15.02
N GLU A 19 -17.47 5.20 16.10
CA GLU A 19 -16.68 6.24 16.79
C GLU A 19 -15.36 5.66 17.31
N GLN A 20 -14.24 6.31 16.93
CA GLN A 20 -12.89 5.95 17.33
C GLN A 20 -12.28 6.94 18.31
N LYS A 21 -12.86 8.13 18.44
CA LYS A 21 -12.31 9.17 19.30
C LYS A 21 -12.74 8.92 20.74
N THR A 22 -11.83 8.48 21.58
CA THR A 22 -12.06 8.20 23.01
C THR A 22 -12.62 9.41 23.75
N LYS A 23 -12.18 10.63 23.40
CA LYS A 23 -12.68 11.89 23.97
C LYS A 23 -14.20 12.08 23.78
N ARG A 24 -14.78 11.62 22.65
CA ARG A 24 -16.23 11.68 22.40
C ARG A 24 -16.99 10.66 23.24
N LEU A 25 -16.33 9.58 23.65
CA LEU A 25 -16.86 8.56 24.55
C LEU A 25 -16.52 8.86 26.01
N ARG A 26 -16.04 10.07 26.32
CA ARG A 26 -15.65 10.52 27.65
C ARG A 26 -14.67 9.59 28.35
N SER A 27 -13.81 8.91 27.57
CA SER A 27 -12.82 7.93 28.00
C SER A 27 -11.43 8.42 27.69
N SER A 28 -10.44 8.00 28.48
CA SER A 28 -9.03 8.27 28.22
C SER A 28 -8.47 7.29 27.19
N LYS A 29 -8.83 6.03 27.33
CA LYS A 29 -8.48 4.94 26.43
C LYS A 29 -9.74 4.22 25.95
N MET A 30 -9.64 3.49 24.84
CA MET A 30 -10.81 2.75 24.34
C MET A 30 -11.24 1.64 25.28
N GLU A 31 -10.31 1.00 25.98
CA GLU A 31 -10.55 -0.06 26.95
C GLU A 31 -11.35 0.42 28.18
N ASP A 32 -11.39 1.73 28.43
CA ASP A 32 -12.15 2.32 29.55
C ASP A 32 -13.68 2.19 29.37
N VAL A 33 -14.16 1.86 28.16
CA VAL A 33 -15.59 1.55 27.92
C VAL A 33 -15.98 0.20 28.55
N ILE A 34 -15.02 -0.68 28.86
CA ILE A 34 -15.24 -1.95 29.52
C ILE A 34 -15.43 -1.70 31.02
N PHE A 35 -16.48 -2.31 31.60
CA PHE A 35 -16.76 -2.16 33.01
C PHE A 35 -15.57 -2.59 33.89
N ASN A 36 -15.06 -1.68 34.69
CA ASN A 36 -13.88 -1.88 35.55
C ASN A 36 -14.20 -2.48 36.92
N GLY A 37 -15.46 -2.86 37.14
CA GLY A 37 -15.90 -3.37 38.43
C GLY A 37 -16.42 -2.28 39.39
N ALA A 38 -16.94 -2.70 40.51
CA ALA A 38 -17.39 -1.87 41.61
C ALA A 38 -17.02 -2.59 42.92
N SER A 39 -17.32 -1.98 44.07
CA SER A 39 -16.96 -2.53 45.38
C SER A 39 -17.31 -4.01 45.59
N ASN A 40 -18.39 -4.50 44.95
CA ASN A 40 -18.88 -5.88 45.08
C ASN A 40 -18.99 -6.64 43.74
N VAL A 41 -18.50 -6.06 42.63
CA VAL A 41 -18.63 -6.65 41.28
C VAL A 41 -17.28 -6.64 40.62
N LYS A 42 -16.90 -7.83 40.09
CA LYS A 42 -15.62 -8.00 39.38
C LYS A 42 -15.59 -7.25 38.04
N PRO A 43 -14.43 -6.79 37.57
CA PRO A 43 -14.31 -6.21 36.25
C PRO A 43 -14.62 -7.23 35.15
N LEU A 44 -15.19 -6.76 34.03
CA LEU A 44 -15.46 -7.60 32.87
C LEU A 44 -14.24 -7.66 31.93
N GLY A 45 -14.13 -8.74 31.15
CA GLY A 45 -13.05 -8.96 30.19
C GLY A 45 -13.28 -8.32 28.82
N LEU A 46 -14.55 -8.04 28.50
CA LEU A 46 -14.96 -7.48 27.21
C LEU A 46 -16.18 -6.58 27.36
N CYS A 47 -16.37 -5.73 26.35
CA CYS A 47 -17.59 -4.94 26.12
C CYS A 47 -18.12 -5.24 24.72
N GLU A 48 -19.43 -5.44 24.59
CA GLU A 48 -20.05 -5.63 23.28
C GLU A 48 -21.37 -4.85 23.20
N VAL A 49 -21.65 -4.33 22.00
CA VAL A 49 -22.89 -3.63 21.68
C VAL A 49 -23.39 -4.11 20.33
N TYR A 50 -24.65 -4.46 20.26
CA TYR A 50 -25.36 -4.77 19.04
C TYR A 50 -26.51 -3.79 18.85
N LEU A 51 -26.66 -3.30 17.61
CA LEU A 51 -27.73 -2.39 17.21
C LEU A 51 -28.42 -2.97 15.99
N THR A 52 -29.71 -3.28 16.15
CA THR A 52 -30.56 -3.75 15.04
C THR A 52 -31.34 -2.57 14.45
N ILE A 53 -31.29 -2.42 13.14
CA ILE A 53 -31.93 -1.35 12.39
C ILE A 53 -32.90 -1.97 11.40
N GLU A 54 -34.14 -1.53 11.42
CA GLU A 54 -35.15 -1.89 10.42
C GLU A 54 -34.89 -1.16 9.10
N ASN A 55 -34.76 -1.93 8.01
CA ASN A 55 -34.51 -1.41 6.67
C ASN A 55 -35.73 -1.51 5.75
N ASN A 56 -36.93 -1.44 6.30
CA ASN A 56 -38.18 -1.58 5.54
C ASN A 56 -38.35 -0.55 4.41
N LYS A 57 -37.63 0.58 4.49
CA LYS A 57 -37.64 1.66 3.49
C LYS A 57 -36.48 1.55 2.48
N GLY A 58 -35.63 0.52 2.55
CA GLY A 58 -34.49 0.34 1.66
C GLY A 58 -33.45 1.47 1.77
N LEU A 59 -33.33 2.10 2.95
CA LEU A 59 -32.37 3.18 3.17
C LEU A 59 -30.92 2.69 3.22
N LEU A 60 -30.72 1.45 3.68
CA LEU A 60 -29.43 0.80 3.68
C LEU A 60 -29.23 0.07 2.35
N PRO A 61 -28.02 0.10 1.75
CA PRO A 61 -27.72 -0.53 0.46
C PRO A 61 -27.53 -2.06 0.59
N VAL A 62 -28.48 -2.72 1.24
CA VAL A 62 -28.54 -4.17 1.48
C VAL A 62 -29.96 -4.66 1.36
N GLU A 63 -30.14 -5.90 0.90
CA GLU A 63 -31.47 -6.49 0.62
C GLU A 63 -32.18 -7.05 1.86
N TYR A 64 -31.62 -6.86 3.06
CA TYR A 64 -32.18 -7.35 4.31
C TYR A 64 -33.20 -6.35 4.89
N SER A 65 -34.31 -6.85 5.40
CA SER A 65 -35.33 -6.06 6.12
C SER A 65 -34.84 -5.57 7.47
N GLU A 66 -33.91 -6.28 8.09
CA GLU A 66 -33.25 -5.92 9.34
C GLU A 66 -31.74 -6.08 9.18
N VAL A 67 -30.99 -5.12 9.72
CA VAL A 67 -29.53 -5.15 9.72
C VAL A 67 -29.05 -5.00 11.16
N GLU A 68 -28.39 -6.03 11.66
CA GLU A 68 -27.72 -5.99 12.95
C GLU A 68 -26.26 -5.60 12.78
N ILE A 69 -25.82 -4.54 13.41
CA ILE A 69 -24.42 -4.17 13.50
C ILE A 69 -23.92 -4.39 14.91
N GLY A 70 -22.71 -4.93 15.05
CA GLY A 70 -22.09 -5.25 16.31
C GLY A 70 -20.66 -4.75 16.41
N ARG A 71 -20.27 -4.38 17.61
CA ARG A 71 -18.88 -4.11 17.95
C ARG A 71 -18.54 -4.76 19.28
N ARG A 72 -17.39 -5.41 19.32
CA ARG A 72 -16.82 -6.04 20.51
C ARG A 72 -15.43 -5.51 20.76
N LEU A 73 -15.10 -5.26 22.01
CA LEU A 73 -13.76 -4.83 22.43
C LEU A 73 -13.31 -5.68 23.60
N TYR A 74 -12.12 -6.21 23.50
CA TYR A 74 -11.45 -6.96 24.55
C TYR A 74 -10.50 -6.06 25.35
N ARG A 75 -10.17 -6.46 26.59
CA ARG A 75 -9.19 -5.74 27.40
C ARG A 75 -7.77 -5.75 26.80
N SER A 76 -7.50 -6.65 25.86
CA SER A 76 -6.26 -6.63 25.05
C SER A 76 -6.15 -5.42 24.13
N GLY A 77 -7.24 -4.65 23.94
CA GLY A 77 -7.33 -3.58 22.95
C GLY A 77 -7.82 -4.04 21.58
N GLU A 78 -8.03 -5.34 21.38
CA GLU A 78 -8.54 -5.90 20.14
C GLU A 78 -10.01 -5.56 19.95
N SER A 79 -10.38 -5.06 18.76
CA SER A 79 -11.75 -4.70 18.39
C SER A 79 -12.24 -5.53 17.22
N GLU A 80 -13.40 -6.13 17.37
CA GLU A 80 -14.13 -6.87 16.33
C GLU A 80 -15.38 -6.12 15.93
N TYR A 81 -15.73 -6.20 14.65
CA TYR A 81 -16.89 -5.56 14.07
C TYR A 81 -17.74 -6.61 13.34
N PHE A 82 -19.06 -6.45 13.41
CA PHE A 82 -19.99 -7.43 12.85
C PHE A 82 -21.10 -6.74 12.06
N ILE A 83 -21.50 -7.34 10.94
CA ILE A 83 -22.76 -7.05 10.22
C ILE A 83 -23.51 -8.37 10.10
N ASN A 84 -24.72 -8.44 10.62
CA ASN A 84 -25.54 -9.65 10.67
C ASN A 84 -24.73 -10.85 11.21
N ARG A 85 -24.00 -10.62 12.32
CA ARG A 85 -23.11 -11.59 13.02
C ARG A 85 -21.90 -12.06 12.21
N ASN A 86 -21.70 -11.58 10.99
CA ASN A 86 -20.49 -11.86 10.20
C ASN A 86 -19.42 -10.84 10.53
N ASN A 87 -18.19 -11.30 10.74
CA ASN A 87 -17.05 -10.41 11.00
C ASN A 87 -16.76 -9.53 9.77
N CYS A 88 -16.58 -8.24 10.00
CA CYS A 88 -16.34 -7.24 8.96
C CYS A 88 -15.30 -6.21 9.42
N ARG A 89 -14.96 -5.28 8.56
CA ARG A 89 -14.06 -4.17 8.89
C ARG A 89 -14.87 -2.94 9.28
N LEU A 90 -14.29 -2.09 10.14
CA LEU A 90 -14.90 -0.79 10.48
C LEU A 90 -15.31 0.01 9.24
N LYS A 91 -14.50 -0.05 8.17
CA LYS A 91 -14.78 0.62 6.90
C LYS A 91 -16.10 0.14 6.26
N ASP A 92 -16.44 -1.13 6.43
CA ASP A 92 -17.64 -1.72 5.85
C ASP A 92 -18.89 -1.19 6.58
N ILE A 93 -18.83 -1.07 7.91
CA ILE A 93 -19.86 -0.38 8.71
C ILE A 93 -19.98 1.09 8.28
N SER A 94 -18.85 1.80 8.18
CA SER A 94 -18.87 3.20 7.74
C SER A 94 -19.48 3.37 6.35
N ASN A 95 -19.16 2.48 5.41
CA ASN A 95 -19.70 2.51 4.05
C ASN A 95 -21.21 2.23 4.03
N LEU A 96 -21.71 1.33 4.90
CA LEU A 96 -23.13 1.00 5.02
C LEU A 96 -23.96 2.23 5.36
N PHE A 97 -23.42 3.12 6.18
CA PHE A 97 -24.14 4.30 6.68
C PHE A 97 -23.84 5.61 5.97
N VAL A 98 -22.85 5.64 5.06
CA VAL A 98 -22.41 6.89 4.38
C VAL A 98 -23.55 7.63 3.70
N ASP A 99 -24.52 6.90 3.11
CA ASP A 99 -25.62 7.47 2.33
C ASP A 99 -26.90 7.69 3.17
N THR A 100 -26.94 7.20 4.42
CA THR A 100 -28.15 7.22 5.25
C THR A 100 -28.18 8.38 6.27
N GLY A 101 -27.07 9.11 6.41
CA GLY A 101 -26.92 10.11 7.47
C GLY A 101 -26.74 9.53 8.88
N LEU A 102 -26.67 8.20 9.03
CA LEU A 102 -26.46 7.49 10.30
C LEU A 102 -24.99 7.19 10.57
N THR A 103 -24.09 8.14 10.34
CA THR A 103 -22.65 7.95 10.66
C THR A 103 -22.35 8.38 12.10
N SER A 104 -21.21 7.97 12.64
CA SER A 104 -20.74 8.40 13.98
C SER A 104 -20.65 9.92 14.14
N ASP A 105 -20.47 10.63 13.03
CA ASP A 105 -20.39 12.09 12.95
C ASP A 105 -21.74 12.74 12.55
N ALA A 106 -22.78 11.95 12.24
CA ALA A 106 -24.04 12.47 11.72
C ALA A 106 -24.97 13.03 12.82
N TYR A 107 -25.87 13.90 12.40
CA TYR A 107 -26.89 14.56 13.22
C TYR A 107 -27.94 13.63 13.86
N SER A 108 -27.84 12.32 13.65
CA SER A 108 -28.72 11.33 14.26
C SER A 108 -28.65 11.35 15.79
N VAL A 109 -27.57 11.84 16.38
CA VAL A 109 -27.40 12.00 17.82
C VAL A 109 -27.02 13.45 18.11
N ILE A 110 -28.00 14.28 18.40
CA ILE A 110 -27.81 15.71 18.71
C ILE A 110 -27.39 15.86 20.18
N GLU A 111 -26.18 16.36 20.40
CA GLU A 111 -25.68 16.75 21.72
C GLU A 111 -25.85 18.25 21.96
N LEU A 112 -25.87 18.64 23.23
CA LEU A 112 -25.92 20.05 23.62
C LEU A 112 -24.72 20.84 23.04
N ASN A 113 -23.52 20.23 23.01
CA ASN A 113 -22.31 20.81 22.42
C ASN A 113 -22.43 21.09 20.91
N MET A 114 -23.23 20.29 20.19
CA MET A 114 -23.50 20.54 18.75
C MET A 114 -24.38 21.77 18.58
N ILE A 115 -25.37 21.96 19.47
CA ILE A 115 -26.22 23.15 19.48
C ILE A 115 -25.39 24.40 19.77
N GLU A 116 -24.46 24.32 20.72
CA GLU A 116 -23.53 25.40 21.03
C GLU A 116 -22.61 25.73 19.86
N GLN A 117 -22.14 24.71 19.10
CA GLN A 117 -21.37 24.91 17.90
C GLN A 117 -22.16 25.57 16.76
N ILE A 118 -23.45 25.24 16.63
CA ILE A 118 -24.37 25.89 15.66
C ILE A 118 -24.55 27.35 16.00
N LEU A 119 -24.71 27.64 17.29
CA LEU A 119 -24.89 29.00 17.80
C LEU A 119 -23.59 29.81 17.86
N SER A 120 -22.44 29.15 17.81
CA SER A 120 -21.12 29.82 17.79
C SER A 120 -20.89 30.53 16.45
N ASP A 121 -20.29 31.73 16.53
CA ASP A 121 -19.97 32.55 15.33
C ASP A 121 -18.83 32.03 14.46
N LYS A 122 -18.45 30.74 14.59
CA LYS A 122 -17.40 30.12 13.78
C LYS A 122 -17.96 29.63 12.45
N ASP A 123 -17.70 30.34 11.39
CA ASP A 123 -18.16 30.02 10.02
C ASP A 123 -17.76 28.62 9.55
N ASP A 124 -16.58 28.14 9.93
CA ASP A 124 -16.10 26.81 9.56
C ASP A 124 -16.95 25.68 10.14
N SER A 125 -17.46 25.84 11.36
CA SER A 125 -18.32 24.84 12.02
C SER A 125 -19.68 24.72 11.32
N ARG A 126 -20.30 25.84 10.98
CA ARG A 126 -21.55 25.89 10.21
C ARG A 126 -21.39 25.31 8.81
N ARG A 127 -20.32 25.69 8.12
CA ARG A 127 -20.01 25.15 6.79
C ARG A 127 -19.89 23.63 6.80
N GLN A 128 -19.16 23.06 7.78
CA GLN A 128 -19.01 21.62 7.94
C GLN A 128 -20.36 20.92 8.08
N MET A 129 -21.28 21.50 8.82
CA MET A 129 -22.64 20.99 9.02
C MET A 129 -23.45 20.99 7.72
N PHE A 130 -23.41 22.08 6.95
CA PHE A 130 -24.09 22.13 5.65
C PHE A 130 -23.52 21.10 4.66
N GLU A 131 -22.20 20.93 4.64
CA GLU A 131 -21.54 19.93 3.80
C GLU A 131 -21.93 18.50 4.18
N GLU A 132 -22.11 18.24 5.46
CA GLU A 132 -22.55 16.95 5.98
C GLU A 132 -24.03 16.69 5.65
N ALA A 133 -24.89 17.66 5.89
CA ALA A 133 -26.31 17.57 5.53
C ALA A 133 -26.53 17.40 4.01
N ALA A 134 -25.65 17.97 3.20
CA ALA A 134 -25.64 17.83 1.74
C ALA A 134 -25.02 16.50 1.25
N GLY A 135 -24.53 15.62 2.14
CA GLY A 135 -23.91 14.35 1.77
C GLY A 135 -22.55 14.48 1.05
N VAL A 136 -21.92 15.66 1.10
CA VAL A 136 -20.67 15.96 0.37
C VAL A 136 -19.47 15.20 0.97
N ASN A 137 -19.55 14.79 2.22
CA ASN A 137 -18.45 14.13 2.94
C ASN A 137 -17.96 12.85 2.25
N LYS A 138 -18.86 12.06 1.63
CA LYS A 138 -18.53 10.89 0.82
C LYS A 138 -17.61 11.25 -0.34
N TYR A 139 -17.97 12.29 -1.08
CA TYR A 139 -17.18 12.74 -2.24
C TYR A 139 -15.82 13.31 -1.81
N LYS A 140 -15.78 14.04 -0.69
CA LYS A 140 -14.53 14.54 -0.10
C LYS A 140 -13.61 13.39 0.34
N ALA A 141 -14.16 12.35 0.95
CA ALA A 141 -13.41 11.15 1.35
C ALA A 141 -12.86 10.40 0.12
N LYS A 142 -13.69 10.18 -0.91
CA LYS A 142 -13.27 9.56 -2.17
C LYS A 142 -12.20 10.39 -2.88
N ARG A 143 -12.38 11.71 -2.98
CA ARG A 143 -11.39 12.63 -3.56
C ARG A 143 -10.06 12.56 -2.81
N ARG A 144 -10.08 12.61 -1.48
CA ARG A 144 -8.86 12.52 -0.65
C ARG A 144 -8.13 11.19 -0.84
N SER A 145 -8.87 10.09 -0.95
CA SER A 145 -8.30 8.77 -1.25
C SER A 145 -7.70 8.71 -2.66
N ALA A 146 -8.37 9.28 -3.65
CA ALA A 146 -7.87 9.36 -5.02
C ALA A 146 -6.59 10.22 -5.12
N MET A 147 -6.57 11.38 -4.47
CA MET A 147 -5.37 12.24 -4.43
C MET A 147 -4.18 11.52 -3.81
N LYS A 148 -4.38 10.80 -2.68
CA LYS A 148 -3.30 10.01 -2.09
C LYS A 148 -2.75 8.94 -3.04
N LYS A 149 -3.62 8.26 -3.79
CA LYS A 149 -3.19 7.27 -4.80
C LYS A 149 -2.43 7.96 -5.94
N PHE A 150 -2.88 9.14 -6.35
CA PHE A 150 -2.21 9.91 -7.39
C PHE A 150 -0.80 10.32 -6.96
N ASP A 151 -0.64 10.83 -5.74
CA ASP A 151 0.67 11.20 -5.18
C ASP A 151 1.63 10.00 -5.08
N LEU A 152 1.11 8.81 -4.71
CA LEU A 152 1.90 7.59 -4.70
C LEU A 152 2.34 7.19 -6.10
N ASN A 153 1.41 7.17 -7.07
CA ASN A 153 1.72 6.83 -8.46
C ASN A 153 2.73 7.81 -9.09
N SER A 154 2.64 9.11 -8.77
CA SER A 154 3.64 10.09 -9.24
C SER A 154 5.05 9.75 -8.75
N ARG A 155 5.19 9.37 -7.48
CA ARG A 155 6.49 8.96 -6.92
C ARG A 155 7.01 7.68 -7.56
N ASP A 156 6.10 6.73 -7.84
CA ASP A 156 6.48 5.48 -8.51
C ASP A 156 6.94 5.74 -9.95
N LEU A 157 6.31 6.69 -10.66
CA LEU A 157 6.74 7.13 -11.98
C LEU A 157 8.14 7.78 -11.96
N GLU A 158 8.38 8.71 -11.04
CA GLU A 158 9.71 9.32 -10.86
C GLU A 158 10.79 8.24 -10.65
N ARG A 159 10.50 7.24 -9.82
CA ARG A 159 11.43 6.13 -9.58
C ARG A 159 11.67 5.28 -10.83
N ILE A 160 10.64 5.07 -11.65
CA ILE A 160 10.78 4.33 -12.92
C ILE A 160 11.65 5.12 -13.90
N ASP A 161 11.47 6.44 -13.98
CA ASP A 161 12.30 7.31 -14.82
C ASP A 161 13.77 7.26 -14.41
N ASP A 162 14.08 7.26 -13.11
CA ASP A 162 15.43 7.11 -12.60
C ASP A 162 16.06 5.77 -13.03
N ILE A 163 15.29 4.67 -12.95
CA ILE A 163 15.73 3.34 -13.38
C ILE A 163 15.99 3.32 -14.89
N ILE A 164 15.13 3.96 -15.68
CA ILE A 164 15.32 4.05 -17.14
C ILE A 164 16.66 4.75 -17.46
N VAL A 165 16.93 5.87 -16.81
CA VAL A 165 18.19 6.61 -17.00
C VAL A 165 19.41 5.75 -16.63
N GLU A 166 19.33 5.01 -15.52
CA GLU A 166 20.40 4.11 -15.11
C GLU A 166 20.66 3.00 -16.15
N ILE A 167 19.58 2.37 -16.65
CA ILE A 167 19.66 1.34 -17.68
C ILE A 167 20.26 1.90 -18.98
N GLU A 168 19.87 3.10 -19.41
CA GLU A 168 20.42 3.75 -20.60
C GLU A 168 21.94 3.96 -20.48
N ILE A 169 22.42 4.37 -19.30
CA ILE A 169 23.86 4.52 -19.06
C ILE A 169 24.57 3.17 -19.16
N GLN A 170 24.00 2.12 -18.56
CA GLN A 170 24.56 0.76 -18.62
C GLN A 170 24.61 0.24 -20.07
N VAL A 171 23.55 0.43 -20.85
CA VAL A 171 23.49 0.03 -22.27
C VAL A 171 24.57 0.73 -23.08
N LYS A 172 24.77 2.05 -22.92
CA LYS A 172 25.82 2.81 -23.59
C LYS A 172 27.22 2.28 -23.23
N ALA A 173 27.44 1.96 -21.94
CA ALA A 173 28.71 1.41 -21.49
C ALA A 173 29.00 0.02 -22.12
N LEU A 174 28.00 -0.86 -22.17
CA LEU A 174 28.08 -2.18 -22.77
C LEU A 174 28.32 -2.11 -24.30
N ASP A 175 27.65 -1.17 -24.99
CA ASP A 175 27.88 -0.96 -26.43
C ASP A 175 29.34 -0.56 -26.73
N LEU A 176 29.92 0.29 -25.89
CA LEU A 176 31.33 0.69 -25.99
C LEU A 176 32.28 -0.50 -25.73
N GLN A 177 31.99 -1.35 -24.76
CA GLN A 177 32.75 -2.56 -24.50
C GLN A 177 32.64 -3.54 -25.66
N LEU A 178 31.45 -3.73 -26.22
CA LEU A 178 31.23 -4.59 -27.38
C LEU A 178 32.03 -4.12 -28.62
N LYS A 179 32.06 -2.82 -28.88
CA LYS A 179 32.89 -2.24 -29.96
C LYS A 179 34.39 -2.50 -29.75
N ARG A 180 34.89 -2.39 -28.52
CA ARG A 180 36.27 -2.70 -28.17
C ARG A 180 36.57 -4.18 -28.34
N PHE A 181 35.67 -5.05 -27.90
CA PHE A 181 35.79 -6.49 -28.04
C PHE A 181 35.86 -6.91 -29.53
N LYS A 182 34.94 -6.44 -30.37
CA LYS A 182 34.94 -6.72 -31.82
C LYS A 182 36.24 -6.26 -32.51
N ARG A 183 36.76 -5.10 -32.10
CA ARG A 183 38.04 -4.61 -32.63
C ARG A 183 39.21 -5.51 -32.21
N HIS A 184 39.23 -5.92 -30.95
CA HIS A 184 40.25 -6.85 -30.44
C HIS A 184 40.18 -8.18 -31.15
N GLU A 185 39.03 -8.78 -31.33
CA GLU A 185 38.79 -10.03 -32.04
C GLU A 185 39.32 -9.94 -33.49
N LYS A 186 38.97 -8.85 -34.18
CA LYS A 186 39.46 -8.61 -35.56
C LYS A 186 41.00 -8.56 -35.62
N LEU A 187 41.63 -7.77 -34.75
CA LEU A 187 43.08 -7.65 -34.69
C LEU A 187 43.77 -8.97 -34.30
N THR A 188 43.18 -9.75 -33.41
CA THR A 188 43.70 -11.07 -33.02
C THR A 188 43.65 -12.06 -34.18
N ASN A 189 42.59 -12.04 -34.99
CA ASN A 189 42.48 -12.88 -36.16
C ASN A 189 43.47 -12.46 -37.27
N GLU A 190 43.62 -11.17 -37.53
CA GLU A 190 44.64 -10.65 -38.48
C GLU A 190 46.03 -11.02 -38.02
N LEU A 191 46.36 -10.93 -36.74
CA LEU A 191 47.66 -11.34 -36.18
C LEU A 191 47.91 -12.83 -36.40
N LYS A 192 46.93 -13.70 -36.14
CA LYS A 192 47.07 -15.14 -36.39
C LYS A 192 47.33 -15.47 -37.85
N GLU A 193 46.67 -14.82 -38.79
CA GLU A 193 46.89 -15.00 -40.22
C GLU A 193 48.34 -14.61 -40.59
N LEU A 194 48.80 -13.44 -40.14
CA LEU A 194 50.19 -12.99 -40.40
C LEU A 194 51.22 -13.88 -39.73
N GLU A 195 50.97 -14.43 -38.55
CA GLU A 195 51.88 -15.40 -37.91
C GLU A 195 51.99 -16.72 -38.70
N LEU A 196 50.84 -17.20 -39.23
CA LEU A 196 50.80 -18.39 -40.08
C LEU A 196 51.54 -18.17 -41.40
N ASP A 197 51.40 -17.03 -42.05
CA ASP A 197 52.10 -16.66 -43.27
C ASP A 197 53.58 -16.55 -43.00
N LEU A 198 53.99 -15.91 -41.92
CA LEU A 198 55.39 -15.80 -41.53
C LEU A 198 56.01 -17.17 -41.22
N ALA A 199 55.28 -18.03 -40.49
CA ALA A 199 55.77 -19.40 -40.23
C ALA A 199 55.90 -20.21 -41.49
N SER A 200 54.97 -20.11 -42.44
CA SER A 200 55.04 -20.78 -43.74
C SER A 200 56.20 -20.30 -44.57
N ALA A 201 56.44 -19.00 -44.62
CA ALA A 201 57.59 -18.43 -45.30
C ALA A 201 58.92 -18.94 -44.70
N ARG A 202 59.05 -18.93 -43.37
CA ARG A 202 60.27 -19.48 -42.70
C ARG A 202 60.48 -20.95 -42.94
N ILE A 203 59.41 -21.76 -42.95
CA ILE A 203 59.51 -23.19 -43.26
C ILE A 203 60.03 -23.37 -44.71
N ASN A 204 59.53 -22.61 -45.68
CA ASN A 204 59.93 -22.66 -47.04
C ASN A 204 61.44 -22.26 -47.21
N ASP A 205 61.86 -21.18 -46.54
CA ASP A 205 63.26 -20.76 -46.54
C ASP A 205 64.22 -21.84 -45.98
N LEU A 206 63.84 -22.46 -44.86
CA LEU A 206 64.59 -23.56 -44.26
C LEU A 206 64.65 -24.78 -45.18
N ASN A 207 63.54 -25.15 -45.81
CA ASN A 207 63.48 -26.24 -46.74
C ASN A 207 64.38 -25.98 -47.96
N ASN A 208 64.45 -24.75 -48.47
CA ASN A 208 65.33 -24.35 -49.56
C ASN A 208 66.81 -24.48 -49.18
N ILE A 209 67.17 -24.35 -47.92
CA ILE A 209 68.55 -24.53 -47.41
C ILE A 209 68.80 -26.00 -47.13
N ILE A 210 67.91 -26.76 -46.57
CA ILE A 210 68.03 -28.15 -46.16
C ILE A 210 68.12 -29.07 -47.41
N SER A 211 67.27 -28.90 -48.41
CA SER A 211 67.19 -29.74 -49.60
C SER A 211 68.51 -29.91 -50.35
N PRO A 212 69.22 -28.82 -50.65
CA PRO A 212 70.52 -28.98 -51.30
C PRO A 212 71.62 -29.62 -50.42
N LEU A 213 71.52 -29.39 -49.07
CA LEU A 213 72.49 -30.02 -48.15
C LEU A 213 72.25 -31.53 -48.00
N GLU A 214 71.00 -31.97 -48.00
CA GLU A 214 70.64 -33.39 -48.05
C GLU A 214 71.11 -34.06 -49.34
N GLU A 215 71.00 -33.41 -50.51
CA GLU A 215 71.53 -33.92 -51.78
C GLU A 215 73.06 -34.07 -51.77
N MET A 216 73.72 -33.09 -51.17
CA MET A 216 75.20 -33.19 -51.02
C MET A 216 75.61 -34.33 -50.09
N LEU A 217 74.88 -34.54 -48.98
CA LEU A 217 75.12 -35.66 -48.08
C LEU A 217 74.91 -37.03 -48.77
N LYS A 218 73.80 -37.16 -49.52
CA LYS A 218 73.51 -38.37 -50.27
C LYS A 218 74.59 -38.68 -51.29
N LYS A 219 75.14 -37.67 -52.01
CA LYS A 219 76.24 -37.82 -52.97
C LYS A 219 77.53 -38.24 -52.26
N LYS A 220 77.81 -37.75 -51.05
CA LYS A 220 79.00 -38.12 -50.28
C LYS A 220 78.95 -39.52 -49.66
N ASN A 221 77.78 -40.01 -49.30
CA ASN A 221 77.57 -41.34 -48.72
C ASN A 221 77.51 -42.46 -49.76
N ASN A 222 77.43 -42.13 -51.07
CA ASN A 222 77.45 -43.07 -52.19
C ASN A 222 78.81 -43.16 -52.92
N LEU A 223 79.86 -42.53 -52.37
CA LEU A 223 81.24 -42.66 -52.70
C LEU A 223 82.00 -43.47 -51.65
#